data_c07c5c98882c9941e4dd9fe3855f3f05
#
_entry.id   c07c5c98882c9941e4dd9fe3855f3f05
#
_cell.length_a   1.000
_cell.length_b   1.000
_cell.length_c   1.000
_cell.angle_alpha   90.00
_cell.angle_beta   90.00
_cell.angle_gamma   90.00
#
_symmetry.space_group_name_H-M   'P 1'
#
loop_
_entity.id
_entity.type
_entity.pdbx_description
1 polymer ?
#
loop_
_entity_poly.entity_id
_entity_poly.type
_entity_poly.pdbx_seq_one_letter_code
_entity_poly.pdbx_strand_id
1 'polypeptide(L)'
;NKEIDGVIIATPDHWHPYIFAEALKAGKAIYVEKPVGNSISECNAMMDFQKKYKGVVTTGLWQTSQRYFRAANEILKSGVLGDVYKVQLWLCQSTNPRPSVEDSEAPSTLDYDMWLGPAPERPFNNSRFRGWRGFWDYGGGQQTDWGVHWIDSAFDGLKALGLCDREYPDAVFSIAYKDPASFNETPSCQTSIFQYKNFHIEWAQQVAYLYNRNQGVAWVGSKATLVCNREGYELIPEKTRDGILLADKAQL
;
A
#
# COMPACT_ATOMS: atom_id res chain seq x y z
N ASN A 1 -24.59 -2.18 20.26
CA ASN A 1 -25.86 -2.75 19.78
C ASN A 1 -25.69 -4.25 19.56
N LYS A 2 -26.60 -5.08 20.11
CA LYS A 2 -26.55 -6.54 20.00
C LYS A 2 -27.01 -7.07 18.63
N GLU A 3 -27.72 -6.26 17.86
CA GLU A 3 -28.22 -6.59 16.53
C GLU A 3 -27.18 -6.43 15.41
N ILE A 4 -26.01 -5.87 15.74
CA ILE A 4 -24.90 -5.72 14.78
C ILE A 4 -23.94 -6.89 15.00
N ASP A 5 -23.66 -7.67 13.95
CA ASP A 5 -22.73 -8.80 13.97
C ASP A 5 -21.32 -8.41 13.50
N GLY A 6 -21.23 -7.45 12.60
CA GLY A 6 -19.97 -6.99 12.03
C GLY A 6 -19.96 -5.51 11.71
N VAL A 7 -18.76 -4.95 11.58
CA VAL A 7 -18.54 -3.54 11.23
C VAL A 7 -17.56 -3.42 10.07
N ILE A 8 -17.82 -2.43 9.22
CA ILE A 8 -16.86 -1.97 8.18
C ILE A 8 -16.28 -0.66 8.67
N ILE A 9 -14.95 -0.61 8.81
CA ILE A 9 -14.21 0.58 9.24
C ILE A 9 -13.59 1.19 8.00
N ALA A 10 -14.12 2.33 7.55
CA ALA A 10 -13.70 3.08 6.36
C ALA A 10 -13.60 4.59 6.64
N THR A 11 -13.23 4.93 7.84
CA THR A 11 -12.94 6.29 8.31
C THR A 11 -11.57 6.75 7.78
N PRO A 12 -11.11 7.99 8.05
CA PRO A 12 -9.69 8.33 7.94
C PRO A 12 -8.81 7.41 8.79
N ASP A 13 -7.56 7.21 8.35
CA ASP A 13 -6.65 6.17 8.85
C ASP A 13 -6.44 6.22 10.38
N HIS A 14 -6.34 7.42 10.95
CA HIS A 14 -6.11 7.65 12.38
C HIS A 14 -7.23 7.11 13.29
N TRP A 15 -8.44 6.91 12.75
CA TRP A 15 -9.55 6.33 13.48
C TRP A 15 -9.57 4.79 13.47
N HIS A 16 -8.90 4.16 12.50
CA HIS A 16 -8.96 2.71 12.32
C HIS A 16 -8.60 1.93 13.57
N PRO A 17 -7.46 2.19 14.25
CA PRO A 17 -7.05 1.38 15.41
C PRO A 17 -8.01 1.49 16.58
N TYR A 18 -8.56 2.66 16.83
CA TYR A 18 -9.49 2.89 17.93
C TYR A 18 -10.81 2.15 17.71
N ILE A 19 -11.44 2.35 16.55
CA ILE A 19 -12.71 1.68 16.21
C ILE A 19 -12.52 0.16 16.16
N PHE A 20 -11.39 -0.30 15.63
CA PHE A 20 -11.02 -1.71 15.60
C PHE A 20 -10.99 -2.31 17.01
N ALA A 21 -10.32 -1.67 17.94
CA ALA A 21 -10.21 -2.14 19.32
C ALA A 21 -11.59 -2.22 20.02
N GLU A 22 -12.42 -1.18 19.86
CA GLU A 22 -13.76 -1.15 20.45
C GLU A 22 -14.70 -2.19 19.82
N ALA A 23 -14.61 -2.41 18.50
CA ALA A 23 -15.39 -3.42 17.82
C ALA A 23 -15.02 -4.84 18.28
N LEU A 24 -13.71 -5.14 18.45
CA LEU A 24 -13.26 -6.43 19.00
C LEU A 24 -13.71 -6.64 20.44
N LYS A 25 -13.61 -5.63 21.31
CA LYS A 25 -14.14 -5.70 22.68
C LYS A 25 -15.64 -6.00 22.71
N ALA A 26 -16.38 -5.47 21.73
CA ALA A 26 -17.80 -5.70 21.57
C ALA A 26 -18.13 -7.05 20.87
N GLY A 27 -17.14 -7.88 20.56
CA GLY A 27 -17.31 -9.19 19.92
C GLY A 27 -17.79 -9.14 18.48
N LYS A 28 -17.50 -8.05 17.74
CA LYS A 28 -17.94 -7.87 16.36
C LYS A 28 -16.92 -8.41 15.37
N ALA A 29 -17.37 -8.97 14.24
CA ALA A 29 -16.54 -9.21 13.09
C ALA A 29 -16.13 -7.87 12.45
N ILE A 30 -14.93 -7.80 11.88
CA ILE A 30 -14.37 -6.53 11.39
C ILE A 30 -13.87 -6.68 9.95
N TYR A 31 -14.29 -5.77 9.11
CA TYR A 31 -13.59 -5.40 7.88
C TYR A 31 -13.00 -4.00 8.08
N VAL A 32 -11.68 -3.88 8.07
CA VAL A 32 -11.00 -2.60 8.22
C VAL A 32 -10.31 -2.21 6.91
N GLU A 33 -10.55 -0.98 6.45
CA GLU A 33 -9.86 -0.46 5.27
C GLU A 33 -8.36 -0.29 5.51
N LYS A 34 -7.63 -0.29 4.44
CA LYS A 34 -6.19 -0.04 4.40
C LYS A 34 -5.90 1.49 4.42
N PRO A 35 -4.77 1.92 4.97
CA PRO A 35 -3.89 1.21 5.88
C PRO A 35 -4.58 0.95 7.22
N VAL A 36 -4.27 -0.16 7.86
CA VAL A 36 -4.99 -0.56 9.09
C VAL A 36 -4.69 0.35 10.27
N GLY A 37 -3.54 1.01 10.29
CA GLY A 37 -3.13 1.95 11.33
C GLY A 37 -2.17 2.99 10.78
N ASN A 38 -1.96 4.06 11.53
CA ASN A 38 -1.14 5.21 11.15
C ASN A 38 0.31 5.09 11.64
N SER A 39 0.60 4.11 12.50
CA SER A 39 1.94 3.82 13.01
C SER A 39 2.17 2.32 13.20
N ILE A 40 3.44 1.91 13.27
CA ILE A 40 3.82 0.51 13.55
C ILE A 40 3.32 0.09 14.93
N SER A 41 3.36 0.98 15.93
CA SER A 41 2.88 0.69 17.28
C SER A 41 1.38 0.40 17.32
N GLU A 42 0.58 1.16 16.56
CA GLU A 42 -0.85 0.91 16.41
C GLU A 42 -1.13 -0.42 15.73
N CYS A 43 -0.43 -0.73 14.64
CA CYS A 43 -0.57 -2.02 13.96
C CYS A 43 -0.24 -3.20 14.89
N ASN A 44 0.82 -3.10 15.71
CA ASN A 44 1.17 -4.10 16.70
C ASN A 44 0.08 -4.24 17.78
N ALA A 45 -0.44 -3.12 18.28
CA ALA A 45 -1.54 -3.14 19.24
C ALA A 45 -2.80 -3.81 18.65
N MET A 46 -3.13 -3.53 17.39
CA MET A 46 -4.26 -4.18 16.71
C MET A 46 -4.08 -5.70 16.60
N MET A 47 -2.87 -6.17 16.27
CA MET A 47 -2.56 -7.60 16.26
C MET A 47 -2.73 -8.23 17.65
N ASP A 48 -2.28 -7.56 18.72
CA ASP A 48 -2.42 -8.06 20.10
C ASP A 48 -3.89 -8.07 20.54
N PHE A 49 -4.67 -7.07 20.17
CA PHE A 49 -6.12 -7.06 20.38
C PHE A 49 -6.81 -8.23 19.66
N GLN A 50 -6.48 -8.46 18.39
CA GLN A 50 -7.03 -9.57 17.62
C GLN A 50 -6.72 -10.92 18.28
N LYS A 51 -5.47 -11.15 18.72
CA LYS A 51 -5.07 -12.36 19.45
C LYS A 51 -5.85 -12.52 20.76
N LYS A 52 -6.00 -11.42 21.52
CA LYS A 52 -6.68 -11.39 22.80
C LYS A 52 -8.17 -11.72 22.69
N TYR A 53 -8.86 -11.08 21.76
CA TYR A 53 -10.32 -11.19 21.61
C TYR A 53 -10.75 -12.27 20.59
N LYS A 54 -9.79 -12.82 19.81
CA LYS A 54 -10.01 -13.89 18.81
C LYS A 54 -11.13 -13.57 17.82
N GLY A 55 -11.30 -12.27 17.49
CA GLY A 55 -12.34 -11.83 16.55
C GLY A 55 -12.02 -12.21 15.12
N VAL A 56 -13.05 -12.30 14.31
CA VAL A 56 -12.93 -12.43 12.85
C VAL A 56 -12.58 -11.09 12.27
N VAL A 57 -11.42 -10.99 11.63
CA VAL A 57 -10.89 -9.75 11.06
C VAL A 57 -10.42 -9.98 9.63
N THR A 58 -10.73 -9.07 8.74
CA THR A 58 -10.13 -8.97 7.41
C THR A 58 -9.79 -7.52 7.08
N THR A 59 -8.88 -7.32 6.12
CA THR A 59 -8.40 -6.00 5.70
C THR A 59 -8.78 -5.70 4.26
N GLY A 60 -8.90 -4.41 3.92
CA GLY A 60 -9.26 -3.92 2.58
C GLY A 60 -8.20 -4.10 1.50
N LEU A 61 -7.36 -5.13 1.58
CA LEU A 61 -6.32 -5.46 0.59
C LEU A 61 -6.90 -6.33 -0.53
N TRP A 62 -7.76 -5.75 -1.35
CA TRP A 62 -8.60 -6.44 -2.32
C TRP A 62 -7.91 -6.80 -3.65
N GLN A 63 -6.72 -6.24 -3.96
CA GLN A 63 -6.04 -6.44 -5.25
C GLN A 63 -5.73 -7.92 -5.52
N THR A 64 -5.24 -8.65 -4.53
CA THR A 64 -4.90 -10.07 -4.65
C THR A 64 -6.11 -10.95 -5.00
N SER A 65 -7.33 -10.46 -4.78
CA SER A 65 -8.56 -11.14 -5.17
C SER A 65 -8.96 -10.90 -6.64
N GLN A 66 -8.34 -9.95 -7.33
CA GLN A 66 -8.66 -9.64 -8.72
C GLN A 66 -8.11 -10.70 -9.69
N ARG A 67 -8.81 -10.88 -10.82
CA ARG A 67 -8.47 -11.88 -11.85
C ARG A 67 -7.05 -11.72 -12.39
N TYR A 68 -6.57 -10.48 -12.58
CA TYR A 68 -5.25 -10.24 -13.17
C TYR A 68 -4.11 -10.62 -12.21
N PHE A 69 -4.27 -10.35 -10.91
CA PHE A 69 -3.27 -10.75 -9.91
C PHE A 69 -3.28 -12.28 -9.70
N ARG A 70 -4.45 -12.91 -9.73
CA ARG A 70 -4.53 -14.38 -9.71
C ARG A 70 -3.84 -15.01 -10.92
N ALA A 71 -4.09 -14.48 -12.13
CA ALA A 71 -3.40 -14.93 -13.34
C ALA A 71 -1.88 -14.69 -13.26
N ALA A 72 -1.45 -13.53 -12.76
CA ALA A 72 -0.04 -13.24 -12.53
C ALA A 72 0.61 -14.27 -11.60
N ASN A 73 -0.05 -14.66 -10.52
CA ASN A 73 0.44 -15.70 -9.61
C ASN A 73 0.61 -17.08 -10.29
N GLU A 74 -0.27 -17.46 -11.20
CA GLU A 74 -0.11 -18.71 -11.97
C GLU A 74 1.09 -18.64 -12.94
N ILE A 75 1.32 -17.47 -13.55
CA ILE A 75 2.51 -17.22 -14.38
C ILE A 75 3.78 -17.29 -13.53
N LEU A 76 3.80 -16.68 -12.34
CA LEU A 76 4.92 -16.74 -11.42
C LEU A 76 5.27 -18.18 -11.01
N LYS A 77 4.26 -18.99 -10.69
CA LYS A 77 4.42 -20.42 -10.35
C LYS A 77 4.97 -21.27 -11.49
N SER A 78 4.76 -20.87 -12.75
CA SER A 78 5.25 -21.64 -13.92
C SER A 78 6.78 -21.64 -14.05
N GLY A 79 7.48 -20.72 -13.32
CA GLY A 79 8.93 -20.59 -13.39
C GLY A 79 9.45 -19.91 -14.67
N VAL A 80 8.57 -19.36 -15.52
CA VAL A 80 8.95 -18.70 -16.78
C VAL A 80 9.87 -17.49 -16.58
N LEU A 81 9.83 -16.86 -15.40
CA LEU A 81 10.68 -15.72 -15.09
C LEU A 81 12.13 -16.13 -14.77
N GLY A 82 12.41 -17.40 -14.49
CA GLY A 82 13.69 -17.81 -13.91
C GLY A 82 13.85 -17.32 -12.48
N ASP A 83 15.08 -16.95 -12.08
CA ASP A 83 15.35 -16.43 -10.74
C ASP A 83 14.87 -14.97 -10.63
N VAL A 84 13.91 -14.73 -9.77
CA VAL A 84 13.42 -13.38 -9.48
C VAL A 84 14.32 -12.73 -8.43
N TYR A 85 14.94 -11.61 -8.78
CA TYR A 85 15.90 -10.89 -7.93
C TYR A 85 15.44 -9.48 -7.56
N LYS A 86 14.38 -8.97 -8.21
CA LYS A 86 13.85 -7.63 -7.95
C LYS A 86 12.33 -7.61 -8.10
N VAL A 87 11.65 -6.89 -7.22
CA VAL A 87 10.25 -6.50 -7.39
C VAL A 87 10.17 -4.98 -7.42
N GLN A 88 9.63 -4.41 -8.50
CA GLN A 88 9.39 -2.97 -8.63
C GLN A 88 7.94 -2.63 -8.41
N LEU A 89 7.70 -1.67 -7.53
CA LEU A 89 6.40 -1.11 -7.25
C LEU A 89 6.45 0.38 -7.56
N TRP A 90 5.44 0.91 -8.24
CA TRP A 90 5.44 2.33 -8.57
C TRP A 90 4.03 2.91 -8.57
N LEU A 91 4.01 4.21 -8.34
CA LEU A 91 2.85 5.08 -8.52
C LEU A 91 3.31 6.36 -9.21
N CYS A 92 2.82 6.59 -10.43
CA CYS A 92 2.92 7.89 -11.08
C CYS A 92 1.74 8.74 -10.67
N GLN A 93 1.99 9.78 -9.91
CA GLN A 93 0.96 10.73 -9.52
C GLN A 93 1.40 12.15 -9.83
N SER A 94 0.45 12.97 -10.30
CA SER A 94 0.71 14.39 -10.47
C SER A 94 1.14 15.01 -9.14
N THR A 95 2.27 15.71 -9.16
CA THR A 95 2.80 16.44 -8.02
C THR A 95 2.21 17.85 -7.91
N ASN A 96 0.99 18.09 -8.37
CA ASN A 96 0.38 19.39 -8.16
C ASN A 96 0.40 19.68 -6.65
N PRO A 97 1.18 20.69 -6.23
CA PRO A 97 1.29 21.02 -4.82
C PRO A 97 -0.08 21.41 -4.29
N ARG A 98 -0.43 20.90 -3.13
CA ARG A 98 -1.66 21.31 -2.45
C ARG A 98 -1.47 22.73 -1.92
N PRO A 99 -2.34 23.68 -2.29
CA PRO A 99 -2.22 25.04 -1.76
C PRO A 99 -2.54 25.05 -0.27
N SER A 100 -1.82 25.89 0.47
CA SER A 100 -2.20 26.28 1.82
C SER A 100 -3.44 27.19 1.75
N VAL A 101 -4.35 27.01 2.71
CA VAL A 101 -5.43 27.95 2.97
C VAL A 101 -5.35 28.36 4.45
N GLU A 102 -5.93 29.51 4.80
CA GLU A 102 -5.99 29.95 6.19
C GLU A 102 -6.88 29.01 7.02
N ASP A 103 -6.56 28.89 8.29
CA ASP A 103 -7.40 28.20 9.26
C ASP A 103 -8.71 28.99 9.43
N SER A 104 -9.79 28.30 9.71
CA SER A 104 -11.12 28.88 9.83
C SER A 104 -11.97 28.13 10.86
N GLU A 105 -13.16 28.64 11.14
CA GLU A 105 -14.17 27.86 11.85
C GLU A 105 -14.62 26.66 11.02
N ALA A 106 -14.86 25.53 11.68
CA ALA A 106 -15.43 24.36 11.04
C ALA A 106 -16.87 24.65 10.59
N PRO A 107 -17.31 24.09 9.44
CA PRO A 107 -18.72 24.19 9.05
C PRO A 107 -19.64 23.68 10.15
N SER A 108 -20.76 24.37 10.41
CA SER A 108 -21.73 23.99 11.45
C SER A 108 -22.35 22.60 11.26
N THR A 109 -22.22 22.03 10.08
CA THR A 109 -22.66 20.66 9.74
C THR A 109 -21.61 19.59 10.01
N LEU A 110 -20.40 19.97 10.45
CA LEU A 110 -19.30 19.08 10.73
C LEU A 110 -19.01 19.05 12.22
N ASP A 111 -19.13 17.91 12.84
CA ASP A 111 -18.57 17.65 14.17
C ASP A 111 -17.04 17.43 14.01
N TYR A 112 -16.30 18.54 14.12
CA TYR A 112 -14.85 18.52 13.88
C TYR A 112 -14.08 17.85 15.02
N ASP A 113 -14.57 17.94 16.25
CA ASP A 113 -13.97 17.25 17.40
C ASP A 113 -14.07 15.74 17.23
N MET A 114 -15.24 15.26 16.78
CA MET A 114 -15.43 13.85 16.45
C MET A 114 -14.55 13.44 15.25
N TRP A 115 -14.39 14.31 14.25
CA TRP A 115 -13.51 14.02 13.12
C TRP A 115 -12.04 13.90 13.54
N LEU A 116 -11.55 14.80 14.41
CA LEU A 116 -10.19 14.74 14.98
C LEU A 116 -10.00 13.47 15.80
N GLY A 117 -10.94 13.14 16.67
CA GLY A 117 -10.90 11.94 17.49
C GLY A 117 -9.58 11.74 18.22
N PRO A 118 -8.83 10.67 17.97
CA PRO A 118 -7.54 10.40 18.63
C PRO A 118 -6.37 11.24 18.10
N ALA A 119 -6.55 11.99 17.00
CA ALA A 119 -5.49 12.84 16.45
C ALA A 119 -5.26 14.10 17.32
N PRO A 120 -4.08 14.75 17.24
CA PRO A 120 -3.82 16.00 17.93
C PRO A 120 -4.83 17.09 17.59
N GLU A 121 -5.20 17.88 18.57
CA GLU A 121 -6.07 19.03 18.38
C GLU A 121 -5.38 20.08 17.48
N ARG A 122 -6.09 20.47 16.41
CA ARG A 122 -5.67 21.51 15.47
C ARG A 122 -6.85 22.36 15.04
N PRO A 123 -6.68 23.66 14.74
CA PRO A 123 -7.71 24.47 14.11
C PRO A 123 -8.20 23.82 12.80
N PHE A 124 -9.49 24.03 12.47
CA PHE A 124 -10.00 23.54 11.20
C PHE A 124 -9.32 24.22 10.02
N ASN A 125 -8.90 23.41 9.06
CA ASN A 125 -8.32 23.83 7.80
C ASN A 125 -8.87 23.00 6.67
N ASN A 126 -9.58 23.62 5.73
CA ASN A 126 -10.28 22.91 4.66
C ASN A 126 -9.33 22.13 3.73
N SER A 127 -8.11 22.65 3.48
CA SER A 127 -7.12 21.94 2.66
C SER A 127 -6.61 20.69 3.37
N ARG A 128 -6.36 20.76 4.67
CA ARG A 128 -5.97 19.63 5.51
C ARG A 128 -7.10 18.60 5.64
N PHE A 129 -8.30 19.06 5.96
CA PHE A 129 -9.48 18.20 6.10
C PHE A 129 -9.75 17.38 4.83
N ARG A 130 -9.75 18.02 3.65
CA ARG A 130 -9.99 17.32 2.38
C ARG A 130 -8.81 16.48 1.90
N GLY A 131 -7.60 16.86 2.29
CA GLY A 131 -6.37 16.19 1.92
C GLY A 131 -5.67 15.46 3.06
N TRP A 132 -6.41 15.00 4.03
CA TRP A 132 -5.94 14.42 5.29
C TRP A 132 -4.82 13.38 5.13
N ARG A 133 -4.82 12.62 4.04
CA ARG A 133 -3.77 11.62 3.73
C ARG A 133 -2.37 12.23 3.63
N GLY A 134 -2.27 13.52 3.29
CA GLY A 134 -1.01 14.24 3.19
C GLY A 134 -0.47 14.79 4.52
N PHE A 135 -1.09 14.47 5.65
CA PHE A 135 -0.73 15.00 6.98
C PHE A 135 -0.51 13.86 7.96
N TRP A 136 0.63 13.89 8.65
CA TRP A 136 1.08 12.78 9.50
C TRP A 136 0.14 12.42 10.64
N ASP A 137 -0.65 13.38 11.14
CA ASP A 137 -1.64 13.11 12.19
C ASP A 137 -2.80 12.23 11.72
N TYR A 138 -3.06 12.15 10.43
CA TYR A 138 -4.24 11.49 9.89
C TYR A 138 -3.94 10.36 8.90
N GLY A 139 -2.74 10.35 8.30
CA GLY A 139 -2.33 9.36 7.31
C GLY A 139 -0.83 9.41 7.03
N GLY A 140 -0.31 8.51 6.22
CA GLY A 140 1.11 8.39 5.87
C GLY A 140 1.42 8.66 4.39
N GLY A 141 0.60 9.48 3.72
CA GLY A 141 0.79 9.84 2.32
C GLY A 141 0.59 8.67 1.35
N GLN A 142 1.23 8.78 0.19
CA GLN A 142 1.04 7.82 -0.89
C GLN A 142 1.64 6.44 -0.58
N GLN A 143 2.66 6.38 0.25
CA GLN A 143 3.26 5.11 0.63
C GLN A 143 2.29 4.24 1.41
N THR A 144 1.52 4.80 2.33
CA THR A 144 0.54 4.05 3.10
C THR A 144 -0.81 3.94 2.39
N ASP A 145 -1.18 4.93 1.57
CA ASP A 145 -2.44 4.89 0.82
C ASP A 145 -2.35 3.93 -0.40
N TRP A 146 -1.32 4.07 -1.24
CA TRP A 146 -1.14 3.25 -2.44
C TRP A 146 -0.07 2.17 -2.29
N GLY A 147 1.05 2.50 -1.64
CA GLY A 147 2.17 1.57 -1.49
C GLY A 147 1.74 0.27 -0.80
N VAL A 148 0.85 0.32 0.17
CA VAL A 148 0.34 -0.87 0.86
C VAL A 148 -0.34 -1.87 -0.10
N HIS A 149 -1.07 -1.40 -1.11
CA HIS A 149 -1.68 -2.28 -2.11
C HIS A 149 -0.64 -3.00 -2.96
N TRP A 150 0.40 -2.26 -3.39
CA TRP A 150 1.44 -2.83 -4.23
C TRP A 150 2.38 -3.73 -3.45
N ILE A 151 2.72 -3.37 -2.21
CA ILE A 151 3.51 -4.21 -1.31
C ILE A 151 2.77 -5.53 -1.02
N ASP A 152 1.46 -5.48 -0.76
CA ASP A 152 0.65 -6.69 -0.57
C ASP A 152 0.65 -7.58 -1.81
N SER A 153 0.49 -7.00 -3.00
CA SER A 153 0.55 -7.74 -4.27
C SER A 153 1.95 -8.33 -4.54
N ALA A 154 3.02 -7.59 -4.17
CA ALA A 154 4.39 -8.09 -4.26
C ALA A 154 4.58 -9.34 -3.41
N PHE A 155 4.14 -9.30 -2.15
CA PHE A 155 4.25 -10.45 -1.25
C PHE A 155 3.41 -11.64 -1.68
N ASP A 156 2.21 -11.40 -2.24
CA ASP A 156 1.38 -12.47 -2.78
C ASP A 156 2.10 -13.21 -3.93
N GLY A 157 2.74 -12.46 -4.84
CA GLY A 157 3.58 -13.02 -5.89
C GLY A 157 4.86 -13.69 -5.38
N LEU A 158 5.55 -13.10 -4.39
CA LEU A 158 6.73 -13.69 -3.77
C LEU A 158 6.40 -14.99 -3.04
N LYS A 159 5.24 -15.08 -2.42
CA LYS A 159 4.72 -16.32 -1.84
C LYS A 159 4.43 -17.36 -2.93
N ALA A 160 3.85 -16.96 -4.05
CA ALA A 160 3.60 -17.84 -5.19
C ALA A 160 4.91 -18.42 -5.76
N LEU A 161 6.01 -17.65 -5.72
CA LEU A 161 7.36 -18.07 -6.09
C LEU A 161 8.07 -18.93 -5.02
N GLY A 162 7.52 -19.03 -3.81
CA GLY A 162 8.19 -19.69 -2.67
C GLY A 162 9.41 -18.94 -2.13
N LEU A 163 9.53 -17.64 -2.40
CA LEU A 163 10.68 -16.81 -2.01
C LEU A 163 10.52 -16.15 -0.66
N CYS A 164 9.31 -15.70 -0.31
CA CYS A 164 9.04 -14.97 0.92
C CYS A 164 7.56 -15.07 1.29
N ASP A 165 7.26 -15.28 2.57
CA ASP A 165 5.90 -15.24 3.12
C ASP A 165 5.77 -14.10 4.15
N ARG A 166 5.90 -12.85 3.69
CA ARG A 166 5.71 -11.61 4.49
C ARG A 166 6.73 -11.43 5.63
N GLU A 167 7.95 -11.85 5.42
CA GLU A 167 9.05 -11.64 6.36
C GLU A 167 9.50 -10.17 6.37
N TYR A 168 10.10 -9.76 7.47
CA TYR A 168 10.73 -8.44 7.55
C TYR A 168 11.98 -8.37 6.65
N PRO A 169 12.26 -7.21 6.03
CA PRO A 169 13.49 -7.02 5.27
C PRO A 169 14.72 -6.99 6.19
N ASP A 170 15.86 -7.43 5.68
CA ASP A 170 17.16 -7.35 6.36
C ASP A 170 17.61 -5.91 6.57
N ALA A 171 17.29 -5.02 5.60
CA ALA A 171 17.60 -3.60 5.64
C ALA A 171 16.58 -2.80 4.84
N VAL A 172 16.43 -1.53 5.21
CA VAL A 172 15.58 -0.56 4.49
C VAL A 172 16.39 0.72 4.24
N PHE A 173 16.38 1.17 3.00
CA PHE A 173 16.87 2.49 2.62
C PHE A 173 15.75 3.29 1.97
N SER A 174 15.62 4.56 2.34
CA SER A 174 14.61 5.43 1.75
C SER A 174 15.16 6.83 1.55
N ILE A 175 14.82 7.43 0.42
CA ILE A 175 15.06 8.83 0.11
C ILE A 175 13.75 9.46 -0.33
N ALA A 176 13.49 10.67 0.14
CA ALA A 176 12.25 11.37 -0.13
C ALA A 176 12.49 12.85 -0.40
N TYR A 177 11.64 13.42 -1.23
CA TYR A 177 11.57 14.85 -1.51
C TYR A 177 10.17 15.36 -1.16
N LYS A 178 10.13 16.43 -0.37
CA LYS A 178 8.91 17.19 -0.09
C LYS A 178 8.95 18.48 -0.92
N ASP A 179 7.93 18.69 -1.77
CA ASP A 179 7.78 19.96 -2.50
C ASP A 179 7.52 21.09 -1.50
N PRO A 180 8.41 22.10 -1.43
CA PRO A 180 8.23 23.23 -0.49
C PRO A 180 6.99 24.09 -0.81
N ALA A 181 6.47 24.05 -2.03
CA ALA A 181 5.23 24.71 -2.42
C ALA A 181 3.96 23.95 -1.98
N SER A 182 4.11 22.70 -1.53
CA SER A 182 2.97 21.89 -1.10
C SER A 182 2.72 22.05 0.41
N PHE A 183 1.45 22.25 0.76
CA PHE A 183 0.97 22.29 2.15
C PHE A 183 0.99 20.88 2.81
N ASN A 184 1.02 19.80 2.02
CA ASN A 184 1.15 18.45 2.56
C ASN A 184 2.43 18.32 3.40
N GLU A 185 2.37 17.52 4.46
CA GLU A 185 3.52 17.19 5.33
C GLU A 185 4.29 15.96 4.81
N THR A 186 3.58 15.05 4.13
CA THR A 186 4.16 13.82 3.57
C THR A 186 4.95 14.09 2.29
N PRO A 187 5.90 13.20 1.94
CA PRO A 187 6.71 13.34 0.73
C PRO A 187 5.89 13.47 -0.56
N SER A 188 6.35 14.32 -1.47
CA SER A 188 5.82 14.47 -2.82
C SER A 188 6.40 13.43 -3.79
N CYS A 189 7.64 13.00 -3.53
CA CYS A 189 8.35 11.96 -4.26
C CYS A 189 9.16 11.12 -3.29
N GLN A 190 9.23 9.82 -3.50
CA GLN A 190 9.94 8.91 -2.61
C GLN A 190 10.38 7.66 -3.35
N THR A 191 11.58 7.17 -3.01
CA THR A 191 12.02 5.82 -3.34
C THR A 191 12.44 5.11 -2.06
N SER A 192 11.92 3.90 -1.86
CA SER A 192 12.30 3.03 -0.74
C SER A 192 12.71 1.68 -1.27
N ILE A 193 13.82 1.14 -0.75
CA ILE A 193 14.35 -0.17 -1.08
C ILE A 193 14.28 -1.03 0.18
N PHE A 194 13.62 -2.17 0.08
CA PHE A 194 13.53 -3.19 1.11
C PHE A 194 14.41 -4.36 0.68
N GLN A 195 15.54 -4.55 1.35
CA GLN A 195 16.51 -5.58 1.04
C GLN A 195 16.17 -6.89 1.75
N TYR A 196 16.22 -7.97 1.00
CA TYR A 196 16.14 -9.35 1.47
C TYR A 196 17.37 -10.11 1.00
N LYS A 197 17.62 -11.31 1.53
CA LYS A 197 18.81 -12.12 1.25
C LYS A 197 19.08 -12.31 -0.26
N ASN A 198 18.04 -12.62 -1.05
CA ASN A 198 18.19 -13.02 -2.45
C ASN A 198 17.49 -12.07 -3.44
N PHE A 199 16.74 -11.11 -2.97
CA PHE A 199 16.02 -10.14 -3.80
C PHE A 199 15.84 -8.81 -3.05
N HIS A 200 15.34 -7.82 -3.73
CA HIS A 200 14.86 -6.59 -3.09
C HIS A 200 13.52 -6.14 -3.66
N ILE A 201 12.78 -5.41 -2.86
CA ILE A 201 11.55 -4.72 -3.28
C ILE A 201 11.87 -3.23 -3.35
N GLU A 202 11.54 -2.58 -4.47
CA GLU A 202 11.64 -1.14 -4.66
C GLU A 202 10.23 -0.55 -4.71
N TRP A 203 9.95 0.43 -3.87
CA TRP A 203 8.79 1.29 -3.97
C TRP A 203 9.21 2.66 -4.50
N ALA A 204 8.58 3.11 -5.59
CA ALA A 204 8.81 4.43 -6.16
C ALA A 204 7.50 5.20 -6.32
N GLN A 205 7.38 6.28 -5.56
CA GLN A 205 6.39 7.31 -5.78
C GLN A 205 7.05 8.39 -6.65
N GLN A 206 6.64 8.48 -7.90
CA GLN A 206 7.29 9.34 -8.89
C GLN A 206 6.28 9.89 -9.90
N VAL A 207 6.73 10.80 -10.76
CA VAL A 207 5.91 11.42 -11.81
C VAL A 207 6.08 10.80 -13.19
N ALA A 208 6.86 9.73 -13.31
CA ALA A 208 7.14 9.05 -14.56
C ALA A 208 6.42 7.70 -14.65
N TYR A 209 5.98 7.35 -15.86
CA TYR A 209 5.43 6.04 -16.15
C TYR A 209 6.55 4.99 -16.20
N LEU A 210 6.31 3.82 -15.61
CA LEU A 210 7.12 2.63 -15.83
C LEU A 210 6.31 1.61 -16.63
N TYR A 211 6.97 0.95 -17.59
CA TYR A 211 6.33 -0.05 -18.45
C TYR A 211 5.05 0.49 -19.14
N ASN A 212 5.04 1.77 -19.51
CA ASN A 212 3.86 2.47 -20.05
C ASN A 212 2.62 2.43 -19.14
N ARG A 213 2.81 2.28 -17.83
CA ARG A 213 1.74 2.22 -16.82
C ARG A 213 1.97 3.26 -15.74
N ASN A 214 0.89 3.88 -15.29
CA ASN A 214 0.94 4.89 -14.22
C ASN A 214 1.14 4.28 -12.83
N GLN A 215 0.95 2.98 -12.69
CA GLN A 215 1.06 2.26 -11.42
C GLN A 215 1.20 0.76 -11.69
N GLY A 216 1.81 0.05 -10.75
CA GLY A 216 1.88 -1.39 -10.89
C GLY A 216 2.91 -2.07 -10.00
N VAL A 217 3.03 -3.36 -10.25
CA VAL A 217 4.06 -4.25 -9.74
C VAL A 217 4.73 -4.95 -10.91
N ALA A 218 6.06 -5.07 -10.86
CA ALA A 218 6.83 -5.89 -11.79
C ALA A 218 7.76 -6.84 -11.02
N TRP A 219 7.66 -8.13 -11.32
CA TRP A 219 8.60 -9.14 -10.84
C TRP A 219 9.64 -9.36 -11.93
N VAL A 220 10.87 -8.95 -11.64
CA VAL A 220 11.98 -8.96 -12.58
C VAL A 220 12.81 -10.21 -12.35
N GLY A 221 12.81 -11.09 -13.31
CA GLY A 221 13.52 -12.36 -13.26
C GLY A 221 14.65 -12.45 -14.30
N SER A 222 15.45 -13.51 -14.22
CA SER A 222 16.61 -13.74 -15.09
C SER A 222 16.22 -14.09 -16.54
N LYS A 223 14.97 -14.49 -16.81
CA LYS A 223 14.49 -14.88 -18.15
C LYS A 223 13.35 -14.02 -18.67
N ALA A 224 12.55 -13.45 -17.79
CA ALA A 224 11.44 -12.58 -18.15
C ALA A 224 11.07 -11.66 -16.98
N THR A 225 10.37 -10.58 -17.30
CA THR A 225 9.74 -9.67 -16.34
C THR A 225 8.23 -9.77 -16.49
N LEU A 226 7.51 -10.02 -15.38
CA LEU A 226 6.06 -9.97 -15.35
C LEU A 226 5.60 -8.65 -14.75
N VAL A 227 4.86 -7.88 -15.51
CA VAL A 227 4.26 -6.60 -15.09
C VAL A 227 2.77 -6.82 -14.87
N CYS A 228 2.22 -6.33 -13.76
CA CYS A 228 0.80 -6.43 -13.45
C CYS A 228 0.27 -5.13 -12.83
N ASN A 229 -0.94 -4.75 -13.20
CA ASN A 229 -1.69 -3.68 -12.56
C ASN A 229 -3.20 -4.00 -12.54
N ARG A 230 -4.03 -3.03 -12.17
CA ARG A 230 -5.50 -3.18 -12.10
C ARG A 230 -6.18 -3.36 -13.46
N GLU A 231 -5.47 -3.10 -14.56
CA GLU A 231 -5.97 -3.13 -15.93
C GLU A 231 -5.57 -4.40 -16.67
N GLY A 232 -4.50 -5.08 -16.22
CA GLY A 232 -4.00 -6.29 -16.84
C GLY A 232 -2.58 -6.64 -16.44
N TYR A 233 -2.04 -7.64 -17.11
CA TYR A 233 -0.66 -8.07 -16.97
C TYR A 233 0.03 -8.20 -18.33
N GLU A 234 1.36 -8.21 -18.30
CA GLU A 234 2.21 -8.37 -19.48
C GLU A 234 3.48 -9.15 -19.09
N LEU A 235 3.81 -10.17 -19.87
CA LEU A 235 5.05 -10.91 -19.74
C LEU A 235 6.06 -10.38 -20.77
N ILE A 236 7.16 -9.83 -20.31
CA ILE A 236 8.20 -9.24 -21.12
C ILE A 236 9.42 -10.17 -21.07
N PRO A 237 9.73 -10.90 -22.16
CA PRO A 237 10.87 -11.80 -22.17
C PRO A 237 12.19 -11.05 -22.22
N GLU A 238 13.17 -11.50 -21.44
CA GLU A 238 14.52 -11.01 -21.49
C GLU A 238 15.28 -11.60 -22.69
N LYS A 239 16.30 -10.88 -23.15
CA LYS A 239 17.12 -11.27 -24.29
C LYS A 239 18.59 -11.18 -23.96
N THR A 240 19.39 -12.05 -24.59
CA THR A 240 20.84 -11.87 -24.63
C THR A 240 21.22 -10.59 -25.40
N ARG A 241 22.45 -10.15 -25.30
CA ARG A 241 23.00 -9.03 -26.08
C ARG A 241 22.75 -9.18 -27.59
N ASP A 242 22.77 -10.42 -28.09
CA ASP A 242 22.56 -10.76 -29.51
C ASP A 242 21.09 -10.97 -29.87
N GLY A 243 20.16 -10.64 -28.95
CA GLY A 243 18.72 -10.64 -29.20
C GLY A 243 18.03 -12.02 -29.05
N ILE A 244 18.73 -13.04 -28.53
CA ILE A 244 18.14 -14.38 -28.31
C ILE A 244 17.28 -14.33 -27.04
N LEU A 245 16.05 -14.83 -27.11
CA LEU A 245 15.14 -14.93 -25.97
C LEU A 245 15.72 -15.88 -24.91
N LEU A 246 15.69 -15.47 -23.64
CA LEU A 246 16.13 -16.29 -22.50
C LEU A 246 15.00 -17.16 -21.95
N ALA A 247 13.73 -16.74 -22.12
CA ALA A 247 12.59 -17.57 -21.80
C ALA A 247 12.27 -18.55 -22.93
N ASP A 248 11.77 -19.74 -22.59
CA ASP A 248 11.32 -20.71 -23.57
C ASP A 248 10.08 -20.14 -24.32
N LYS A 249 10.12 -20.16 -25.66
CA LYS A 249 9.00 -19.69 -26.49
C LYS A 249 7.68 -20.43 -26.21
N ALA A 250 7.75 -21.68 -25.76
CA ALA A 250 6.56 -22.45 -25.39
C ALA A 250 5.92 -21.98 -24.08
N GLN A 251 6.61 -21.17 -23.27
CA GLN A 251 6.14 -20.60 -22.00
C GLN A 251 5.65 -19.14 -22.11
N LEU A 252 5.93 -18.49 -23.25
CA LEU A 252 5.51 -17.11 -23.57
C LEU A 252 4.15 -17.09 -24.28
#